data_b490ecf450b181e4255dbfeddf557d35
#
_entry.id   b490ecf450b181e4255dbfeddf557d35
#
_cell.length_a   1.000
_cell.length_b   1.000
_cell.length_c   1.000
_cell.angle_alpha   90.00
_cell.angle_beta   90.00
_cell.angle_gamma   90.00
#
_symmetry.space_group_name_H-M   'P 1'
#
loop_
_entity.id
_entity.type
_entity.pdbx_description
1 polymer ?
#
loop_
_entity_poly.entity_id
_entity_poly.type
_entity_poly.pdbx_seq_one_letter_code
_entity_poly.pdbx_strand_id
1 'polypeptide(L)'
;MRFPGPTHLVAGFQHQADAERFLRDFQERLAKFGLEIHPDKTRLIEFGRFAASDRRRRGQGKPETFTFLGFTHYCGRNSKGHFVVWRRTAAKRLRAKLLAIKQELRRRMHEPIVLVGAWLKRVVEGYFRYHAVPGNLAVLGRFRERLCRYWRRTLRRRSQRRKPDWEQLRPIFDRWLPRPRTLHPYPDVRFDARIQGRSRMR
;
A
#
# COMPACT_ATOMS: atom_id res chain seq x y z
N MET A 1 11.62 18.63 -23.57
CA MET A 1 12.07 18.13 -22.25
C MET A 1 11.09 17.04 -21.78
N ARG A 2 11.52 15.79 -21.67
CA ARG A 2 10.64 14.67 -21.28
C ARG A 2 10.72 14.57 -19.75
N PHE A 3 9.67 14.93 -19.03
CA PHE A 3 9.62 14.73 -17.58
C PHE A 3 9.59 13.23 -17.28
N PRO A 4 10.45 12.71 -16.40
CA PRO A 4 10.52 11.29 -16.11
C PRO A 4 9.35 10.87 -15.21
N GLY A 5 8.40 10.15 -15.79
CA GLY A 5 7.38 9.40 -15.06
C GLY A 5 6.08 10.15 -14.77
N PRO A 6 5.00 9.41 -14.47
CA PRO A 6 3.70 10.00 -14.19
C PRO A 6 3.73 10.73 -12.85
N THR A 7 3.57 12.04 -12.89
CA THR A 7 3.35 12.86 -11.70
C THR A 7 1.94 12.60 -11.20
N HIS A 8 1.81 12.16 -9.95
CA HIS A 8 0.51 11.96 -9.31
C HIS A 8 0.24 13.11 -8.33
N LEU A 9 -0.87 13.79 -8.52
CA LEU A 9 -1.39 14.81 -7.62
C LEU A 9 -2.69 14.30 -6.97
N VAL A 10 -2.87 14.55 -5.69
CA VAL A 10 -4.14 14.42 -4.98
C VAL A 10 -4.39 15.73 -4.25
N ALA A 11 -5.49 16.40 -4.57
CA ALA A 11 -5.95 17.61 -3.92
C ALA A 11 -7.31 17.35 -3.22
N GLY A 12 -7.52 17.93 -2.05
CA GLY A 12 -8.76 17.81 -1.27
C GLY A 12 -9.45 19.15 -1.13
N PHE A 13 -10.77 19.15 -1.33
CA PHE A 13 -11.61 20.33 -1.21
C PHE A 13 -12.81 20.02 -0.31
N GLN A 14 -13.37 21.06 0.32
CA GLN A 14 -14.59 20.91 1.13
C GLN A 14 -15.85 20.92 0.26
N HIS A 15 -15.85 21.68 -0.83
CA HIS A 15 -16.97 21.82 -1.74
C HIS A 15 -16.62 21.32 -3.14
N GLN A 16 -17.58 20.68 -3.79
CA GLN A 16 -17.43 20.17 -5.15
C GLN A 16 -17.12 21.29 -6.14
N ALA A 17 -17.82 22.43 -6.04
CA ALA A 17 -17.61 23.59 -6.92
C ALA A 17 -16.16 24.09 -6.90
N ASP A 18 -15.50 24.08 -5.74
CA ASP A 18 -14.10 24.47 -5.61
C ASP A 18 -13.15 23.46 -6.28
N ALA A 19 -13.47 22.16 -6.17
CA ALA A 19 -12.70 21.12 -6.84
C ALA A 19 -12.80 21.21 -8.37
N GLU A 20 -14.00 21.48 -8.88
CA GLU A 20 -14.24 21.66 -10.32
C GLU A 20 -13.57 22.92 -10.86
N ARG A 21 -13.65 24.04 -10.12
CA ARG A 21 -12.94 25.28 -10.47
C ARG A 21 -11.44 25.05 -10.49
N PHE A 22 -10.88 24.46 -9.44
CA PHE A 22 -9.46 24.15 -9.38
C PHE A 22 -9.02 23.26 -10.54
N LEU A 23 -9.82 22.28 -10.95
CA LEU A 23 -9.47 21.39 -12.04
C LEU A 23 -9.36 22.17 -13.38
N ARG A 24 -10.30 23.08 -13.65
CA ARG A 24 -10.26 23.94 -14.84
C ARG A 24 -9.03 24.85 -14.82
N ASP A 25 -8.83 25.60 -13.72
CA ASP A 25 -7.70 26.54 -13.58
C ASP A 25 -6.36 25.81 -13.71
N PHE A 26 -6.29 24.59 -13.16
CA PHE A 26 -5.10 23.77 -13.23
C PHE A 26 -4.82 23.25 -14.66
N GLN A 27 -5.86 22.87 -15.42
CA GLN A 27 -5.74 22.51 -16.82
C GLN A 27 -5.22 23.68 -17.65
N GLU A 28 -5.82 24.87 -17.50
CA GLU A 28 -5.39 26.09 -18.18
C GLU A 28 -3.93 26.46 -17.83
N ARG A 29 -3.57 26.32 -16.56
CA ARG A 29 -2.19 26.59 -16.11
C ARG A 29 -1.20 25.64 -16.74
N LEU A 30 -1.50 24.35 -16.81
CA LEU A 30 -0.60 23.36 -17.41
C LEU A 30 -0.47 23.56 -18.92
N ALA A 31 -1.55 23.93 -19.61
CA ALA A 31 -1.54 24.21 -21.04
C ALA A 31 -0.54 25.34 -21.40
N LYS A 32 -0.39 26.35 -20.52
CA LYS A 32 0.62 27.43 -20.70
C LYS A 32 2.07 26.92 -20.73
N PHE A 33 2.31 25.73 -20.19
CA PHE A 33 3.63 25.07 -20.19
C PHE A 33 3.71 23.88 -21.17
N GLY A 34 2.73 23.74 -22.06
CA GLY A 34 2.66 22.62 -23.00
C GLY A 34 2.42 21.27 -22.33
N LEU A 35 1.81 21.26 -21.14
CA LEU A 35 1.49 20.07 -20.38
C LEU A 35 -0.01 19.81 -20.39
N GLU A 36 -0.40 18.54 -20.49
CA GLU A 36 -1.80 18.11 -20.47
C GLU A 36 -2.09 17.15 -19.32
N ILE A 37 -3.28 17.28 -18.75
CA ILE A 37 -3.81 16.31 -17.80
C ILE A 37 -4.34 15.11 -18.58
N HIS A 38 -3.95 13.90 -18.15
CA HIS A 38 -4.44 12.68 -18.77
C HIS A 38 -5.91 12.45 -18.38
N PRO A 39 -6.87 12.49 -19.34
CA PRO A 39 -8.31 12.49 -19.03
C PRO A 39 -8.74 11.22 -18.26
N ASP A 40 -8.34 10.03 -18.73
CA ASP A 40 -8.75 8.76 -18.12
C ASP A 40 -8.16 8.50 -16.73
N LYS A 41 -7.12 9.26 -16.33
CA LYS A 41 -6.46 9.11 -15.03
C LYS A 41 -6.83 10.21 -14.05
N THR A 42 -7.45 11.28 -14.52
CA THR A 42 -7.91 12.39 -13.68
C THR A 42 -9.36 12.15 -13.28
N ARG A 43 -9.63 12.17 -11.99
CA ARG A 43 -10.95 11.88 -11.47
C ARG A 43 -11.30 12.81 -10.33
N LEU A 44 -12.49 13.38 -10.37
CA LEU A 44 -13.16 13.96 -9.20
C LEU A 44 -13.91 12.83 -8.50
N ILE A 45 -13.67 12.67 -7.21
CA ILE A 45 -14.31 11.63 -6.39
C ILE A 45 -14.90 12.25 -5.12
N GLU A 46 -16.04 11.73 -4.70
CA GLU A 46 -16.63 12.07 -3.40
C GLU A 46 -15.98 11.21 -2.30
N PHE A 47 -15.19 11.87 -1.44
CA PHE A 47 -14.38 11.21 -0.44
C PHE A 47 -14.38 12.01 0.87
N GLY A 48 -14.45 11.36 2.01
CA GLY A 48 -14.35 12.04 3.30
C GLY A 48 -15.39 11.57 4.32
N ARG A 49 -15.48 12.32 5.43
CA ARG A 49 -16.30 11.98 6.61
C ARG A 49 -17.78 11.77 6.26
N PHE A 50 -18.32 12.58 5.38
CA PHE A 50 -19.73 12.60 5.05
C PHE A 50 -20.08 11.80 3.79
N ALA A 51 -19.10 11.43 2.97
CA ALA A 51 -19.31 10.76 1.70
C ALA A 51 -20.18 9.50 1.82
N ALA A 52 -20.04 8.71 2.90
CA ALA A 52 -20.85 7.50 3.10
C ALA A 52 -22.33 7.81 3.40
N SER A 53 -22.61 8.86 4.19
CA SER A 53 -23.98 9.29 4.54
C SER A 53 -24.66 9.94 3.34
N ASP A 54 -23.94 10.79 2.61
CA ASP A 54 -24.48 11.55 1.50
C ASP A 54 -24.81 10.64 0.30
N ARG A 55 -23.91 9.70 -0.01
CA ARG A 55 -24.15 8.68 -1.02
C ARG A 55 -25.32 7.76 -0.66
N ARG A 56 -25.45 7.38 0.61
CA ARG A 56 -26.60 6.58 1.07
C ARG A 56 -27.93 7.33 0.90
N ARG A 57 -27.97 8.63 1.23
CA ARG A 57 -29.18 9.46 1.04
C ARG A 57 -29.60 9.54 -0.43
N ARG A 58 -28.63 9.48 -1.35
CA ARG A 58 -28.88 9.48 -2.80
C ARG A 58 -29.07 8.09 -3.40
N GLY A 59 -29.20 7.03 -2.59
CA GLY A 59 -29.32 5.66 -3.06
C GLY A 59 -28.07 5.11 -3.74
N GLN A 60 -26.91 5.74 -3.58
CA GLN A 60 -25.66 5.35 -4.18
C GLN A 60 -24.89 4.35 -3.28
N GLY A 61 -23.97 3.60 -3.87
CA GLY A 61 -23.14 2.63 -3.15
C GLY A 61 -22.11 3.26 -2.22
N LYS A 62 -21.17 2.45 -1.75
CA LYS A 62 -20.07 2.88 -0.86
C LYS A 62 -19.26 4.02 -1.46
N PRO A 63 -18.61 4.87 -0.61
CA PRO A 63 -17.69 5.90 -1.07
C PRO A 63 -16.62 5.34 -2.00
N GLU A 64 -16.20 6.15 -2.95
CA GLU A 64 -15.15 5.77 -3.88
C GLU A 64 -13.80 5.59 -3.16
N THR A 65 -12.89 4.94 -3.84
CA THR A 65 -11.53 4.73 -3.37
C THR A 65 -10.55 5.24 -4.42
N PHE A 66 -9.39 5.67 -3.98
CA PHE A 66 -8.32 6.06 -4.90
C PHE A 66 -7.00 5.40 -4.53
N THR A 67 -6.12 5.26 -5.52
CA THR A 67 -4.79 4.70 -5.30
C THR A 67 -3.74 5.79 -5.45
N PHE A 68 -2.97 5.99 -4.36
CA PHE A 68 -1.90 6.98 -4.33
C PHE A 68 -0.67 6.40 -3.62
N LEU A 69 0.52 6.64 -4.16
CA LEU A 69 1.80 6.15 -3.62
C LEU A 69 1.79 4.66 -3.23
N GLY A 70 1.16 3.82 -4.03
CA GLY A 70 1.12 2.37 -3.80
C GLY A 70 0.10 1.89 -2.79
N PHE A 71 -0.74 2.78 -2.24
CA PHE A 71 -1.82 2.46 -1.33
C PHE A 71 -3.18 2.79 -1.95
N THR A 72 -4.16 1.95 -1.71
CA THR A 72 -5.56 2.26 -1.91
C THR A 72 -6.10 2.90 -0.64
N HIS A 73 -6.62 4.12 -0.77
CA HIS A 73 -7.25 4.90 0.28
C HIS A 73 -8.76 4.68 0.25
N TYR A 74 -9.38 4.50 1.41
CA TYR A 74 -10.81 4.30 1.54
C TYR A 74 -11.34 4.86 2.86
N CYS A 75 -12.59 5.32 2.82
CA CYS A 75 -13.31 5.84 3.99
C CYS A 75 -13.70 4.69 4.92
N GLY A 76 -13.52 4.88 6.22
CA GLY A 76 -13.90 3.89 7.22
C GLY A 76 -14.07 4.51 8.61
N ARG A 77 -14.29 3.65 9.60
CA ARG A 77 -14.37 4.04 11.01
C ARG A 77 -13.41 3.21 11.84
N ASN A 78 -12.87 3.77 12.90
CA ASN A 78 -12.08 3.03 13.88
C ASN A 78 -13.02 2.28 14.87
N SER A 79 -12.42 1.55 15.81
CA SER A 79 -13.18 0.80 16.86
C SER A 79 -14.03 1.70 17.77
N LYS A 80 -13.70 2.99 17.87
CA LYS A 80 -14.45 4.01 18.61
C LYS A 80 -15.54 4.70 17.75
N GLY A 81 -15.77 4.26 16.52
CA GLY A 81 -16.75 4.85 15.60
C GLY A 81 -16.29 6.14 14.89
N HIS A 82 -15.11 6.67 15.17
CA HIS A 82 -14.60 7.88 14.54
C HIS A 82 -14.22 7.60 13.07
N PHE A 83 -14.45 8.60 12.22
CA PHE A 83 -14.04 8.54 10.82
C PHE A 83 -12.51 8.44 10.70
N VAL A 84 -12.05 7.53 9.83
CA VAL A 84 -10.63 7.35 9.51
C VAL A 84 -10.47 7.07 8.02
N VAL A 85 -9.46 7.65 7.43
CA VAL A 85 -8.99 7.26 6.09
C VAL A 85 -8.03 6.09 6.24
N TRP A 86 -8.50 4.93 5.86
CA TRP A 86 -7.68 3.72 5.88
C TRP A 86 -6.81 3.62 4.63
N ARG A 87 -5.64 3.02 4.79
CA ARG A 87 -4.68 2.77 3.71
C ARG A 87 -4.40 1.28 3.63
N ARG A 88 -4.54 0.73 2.46
CA ARG A 88 -4.24 -0.68 2.17
C ARG A 88 -3.32 -0.76 0.97
N THR A 89 -2.32 -1.62 0.99
CA THR A 89 -1.46 -1.85 -0.17
C THR A 89 -2.29 -2.11 -1.42
N ALA A 90 -2.00 -1.39 -2.49
CA ALA A 90 -2.70 -1.55 -3.77
C ALA A 90 -2.54 -2.97 -4.31
N ALA A 91 -3.67 -3.61 -4.63
CA ALA A 91 -3.71 -5.04 -5.00
C ALA A 91 -2.83 -5.38 -6.21
N LYS A 92 -2.74 -4.48 -7.20
CA LYS A 92 -1.87 -4.65 -8.38
C LYS A 92 -0.40 -4.71 -7.98
N ARG A 93 0.06 -3.81 -7.10
CA ARG A 93 1.45 -3.77 -6.62
C ARG A 93 1.78 -4.99 -5.74
N LEU A 94 0.86 -5.38 -4.86
CA LEU A 94 1.01 -6.58 -4.03
C LEU A 94 1.18 -7.84 -4.89
N ARG A 95 0.31 -8.01 -5.89
CA ARG A 95 0.38 -9.16 -6.83
C ARG A 95 1.70 -9.18 -7.61
N ALA A 96 2.10 -8.05 -8.16
CA ALA A 96 3.36 -7.93 -8.90
C ALA A 96 4.57 -8.28 -8.03
N LYS A 97 4.63 -7.77 -6.79
CA LYS A 97 5.73 -8.10 -5.85
C LYS A 97 5.76 -9.58 -5.49
N LEU A 98 4.59 -10.19 -5.22
CA LEU A 98 4.49 -11.62 -4.94
C LEU A 98 4.93 -12.47 -6.13
N LEU A 99 4.57 -12.07 -7.34
CA LEU A 99 4.97 -12.76 -8.57
C LEU A 99 6.49 -12.70 -8.76
N ALA A 100 7.10 -11.53 -8.62
CA ALA A 100 8.54 -11.35 -8.72
C ALA A 100 9.30 -12.22 -7.71
N ILE A 101 8.85 -12.26 -6.45
CA ILE A 101 9.46 -13.12 -5.43
C ILE A 101 9.29 -14.60 -5.77
N LYS A 102 8.12 -15.01 -6.27
CA LYS A 102 7.87 -16.39 -6.70
C LYS A 102 8.80 -16.82 -7.83
N GLN A 103 9.04 -15.95 -8.80
CA GLN A 103 9.97 -16.22 -9.91
C GLN A 103 11.41 -16.34 -9.41
N GLU A 104 11.84 -15.41 -8.54
CA GLU A 104 13.18 -15.43 -7.99
C GLU A 104 13.43 -16.65 -7.07
N LEU A 105 12.44 -17.08 -6.29
CA LEU A 105 12.51 -18.32 -5.52
C LEU A 105 12.70 -19.57 -6.41
N ARG A 106 12.16 -19.55 -7.64
CA ARG A 106 12.40 -20.64 -8.61
C ARG A 106 13.83 -20.62 -9.14
N ARG A 107 14.38 -19.45 -9.45
CA ARG A 107 15.76 -19.31 -9.90
C ARG A 107 16.74 -19.76 -8.84
N ARG A 108 16.47 -19.41 -7.57
CA ARG A 108 17.30 -19.77 -6.41
C ARG A 108 16.98 -21.15 -5.82
N MET A 109 16.26 -21.99 -6.55
CA MET A 109 15.74 -23.25 -6.01
C MET A 109 16.84 -24.16 -5.45
N HIS A 110 18.03 -24.17 -6.05
CA HIS A 110 19.15 -25.02 -5.66
C HIS A 110 20.17 -24.36 -4.71
N GLU A 111 20.01 -23.06 -4.42
CA GLU A 111 20.87 -22.35 -3.47
C GLU A 111 20.67 -22.85 -2.03
N PRO A 112 21.70 -22.75 -1.16
CA PRO A 112 21.58 -23.06 0.27
C PRO A 112 20.43 -22.32 0.93
N ILE A 113 19.70 -22.99 1.83
CA ILE A 113 18.52 -22.42 2.53
C ILE A 113 18.87 -21.11 3.25
N VAL A 114 20.08 -21.04 3.81
CA VAL A 114 20.56 -19.84 4.53
C VAL A 114 20.65 -18.63 3.59
N LEU A 115 21.18 -18.82 2.39
CA LEU A 115 21.32 -17.74 1.39
C LEU A 115 19.96 -17.25 0.89
N VAL A 116 19.06 -18.19 0.57
CA VAL A 116 17.68 -17.87 0.17
C VAL A 116 16.93 -17.18 1.30
N GLY A 117 17.10 -17.65 2.54
CA GLY A 117 16.50 -17.06 3.74
C GLY A 117 16.97 -15.65 3.98
N ALA A 118 18.28 -15.40 3.93
CA ALA A 118 18.85 -14.06 4.11
C ALA A 118 18.36 -13.07 3.03
N TRP A 119 18.28 -13.51 1.79
CA TRP A 119 17.71 -12.72 0.72
C TRP A 119 16.22 -12.41 0.97
N LEU A 120 15.41 -13.42 1.29
CA LEU A 120 13.98 -13.23 1.60
C LEU A 120 13.78 -12.27 2.76
N LYS A 121 14.57 -12.39 3.83
CA LYS A 121 14.51 -11.49 4.99
C LYS A 121 14.68 -10.03 4.55
N ARG A 122 15.74 -9.71 3.80
CA ARG A 122 15.99 -8.36 3.28
C ARG A 122 14.83 -7.83 2.43
N VAL A 123 14.30 -8.67 1.54
CA VAL A 123 13.16 -8.30 0.68
C VAL A 123 11.91 -8.01 1.50
N VAL A 124 11.60 -8.83 2.51
CA VAL A 124 10.41 -8.67 3.37
C VAL A 124 10.56 -7.46 4.29
N GLU A 125 11.73 -7.27 4.89
CA GLU A 125 12.00 -6.09 5.73
C GLU A 125 11.88 -4.79 4.95
N GLY A 126 12.45 -4.72 3.75
CA GLY A 126 12.31 -3.57 2.86
C GLY A 126 10.87 -3.30 2.47
N TYR A 127 10.10 -4.36 2.18
CA TYR A 127 8.68 -4.24 1.89
C TYR A 127 7.88 -3.75 3.10
N PHE A 128 8.16 -4.25 4.30
CA PHE A 128 7.49 -3.84 5.53
C PHE A 128 7.84 -2.40 5.93
N ARG A 129 9.09 -1.96 5.76
CA ARG A 129 9.48 -0.56 6.03
C ARG A 129 8.59 0.45 5.32
N TYR A 130 8.16 0.16 4.10
CA TYR A 130 7.28 1.03 3.34
C TYR A 130 5.80 0.81 3.65
N HIS A 131 5.37 -0.45 3.76
CA HIS A 131 3.94 -0.80 3.80
C HIS A 131 3.37 -1.02 5.20
N ALA A 132 4.18 -0.98 6.27
CA ALA A 132 3.73 -1.25 7.64
C ALA A 132 3.07 -0.01 8.30
N VAL A 133 2.08 0.53 7.61
CA VAL A 133 1.23 1.63 8.08
C VAL A 133 0.04 1.11 8.87
N PRO A 134 -0.56 1.92 9.78
CA PRO A 134 -1.78 1.58 10.47
C PRO A 134 -2.90 1.14 9.51
N GLY A 135 -3.63 0.09 9.87
CA GLY A 135 -4.70 -0.49 9.04
C GLY A 135 -4.24 -1.46 7.95
N ASN A 136 -2.93 -1.62 7.70
CA ASN A 136 -2.42 -2.51 6.65
C ASN A 136 -1.84 -3.85 7.15
N LEU A 137 -1.80 -4.09 8.47
CA LEU A 137 -1.17 -5.29 9.05
C LEU A 137 -1.75 -6.59 8.51
N ALA A 138 -3.07 -6.68 8.34
CA ALA A 138 -3.73 -7.87 7.82
C ALA A 138 -3.26 -8.20 6.38
N VAL A 139 -2.97 -7.19 5.56
CA VAL A 139 -2.43 -7.38 4.21
C VAL A 139 -0.99 -7.90 4.28
N LEU A 140 -0.18 -7.36 5.19
CA LEU A 140 1.20 -7.80 5.40
C LEU A 140 1.26 -9.22 5.97
N GLY A 141 0.32 -9.59 6.84
CA GLY A 141 0.17 -10.98 7.33
C GLY A 141 -0.08 -11.95 6.17
N ARG A 142 -1.04 -11.65 5.32
CA ARG A 142 -1.33 -12.44 4.11
C ARG A 142 -0.16 -12.46 3.12
N PHE A 143 0.60 -11.38 3.00
CA PHE A 143 1.82 -11.35 2.20
C PHE A 143 2.85 -12.35 2.72
N ARG A 144 3.17 -12.31 4.04
CA ARG A 144 4.08 -13.26 4.68
C ARG A 144 3.63 -14.71 4.49
N GLU A 145 2.36 -14.99 4.72
CA GLU A 145 1.79 -16.33 4.57
C GLU A 145 1.95 -16.86 3.13
N ARG A 146 1.69 -16.02 2.13
CA ARG A 146 1.91 -16.39 0.72
C ARG A 146 3.38 -16.68 0.42
N LEU A 147 4.31 -15.93 1.01
CA LEU A 147 5.75 -16.22 0.88
C LEU A 147 6.13 -17.55 1.50
N CYS A 148 5.63 -17.86 2.70
CA CYS A 148 5.81 -19.18 3.30
C CYS A 148 5.35 -20.31 2.37
N ARG A 149 4.14 -20.16 1.77
CA ARG A 149 3.61 -21.14 0.82
C ARG A 149 4.46 -21.25 -0.45
N TYR A 150 4.98 -20.15 -0.99
CA TYR A 150 5.85 -20.17 -2.16
C TYR A 150 7.18 -20.84 -1.86
N TRP A 151 7.81 -20.47 -0.74
CA TRP A 151 9.08 -21.05 -0.35
C TRP A 151 8.95 -22.54 -0.01
N ARG A 152 7.90 -22.96 0.70
CA ARG A 152 7.59 -24.38 0.91
C ARG A 152 7.50 -25.14 -0.41
N ARG A 153 6.78 -24.62 -1.40
CA ARG A 153 6.68 -25.25 -2.72
C ARG A 153 8.03 -25.39 -3.38
N THR A 154 8.90 -24.41 -3.27
CA THR A 154 10.25 -24.44 -3.81
C THR A 154 11.10 -25.50 -3.09
N LEU A 155 11.06 -25.54 -1.76
CA LEU A 155 11.81 -26.52 -0.97
C LEU A 155 11.36 -27.95 -1.24
N ARG A 156 10.06 -28.19 -1.40
CA ARG A 156 9.53 -29.53 -1.73
C ARG A 156 9.90 -30.01 -3.13
N ARG A 157 10.29 -29.14 -4.03
CA ARG A 157 10.76 -29.49 -5.38
C ARG A 157 12.23 -29.87 -5.44
N ARG A 158 13.01 -29.59 -4.39
CA ARG A 158 14.43 -29.90 -4.33
C ARG A 158 14.73 -31.41 -4.25
N SER A 159 13.83 -32.16 -3.65
CA SER A 159 13.99 -33.59 -3.45
C SER A 159 12.69 -34.33 -3.73
N GLN A 160 12.79 -35.42 -4.45
CA GLN A 160 11.66 -36.30 -4.67
C GLN A 160 11.43 -37.25 -3.48
N ARG A 161 12.50 -37.57 -2.73
CA ARG A 161 12.45 -38.52 -1.61
C ARG A 161 11.89 -37.91 -0.33
N ARG A 162 12.23 -36.67 0.01
CA ARG A 162 11.81 -36.04 1.25
C ARG A 162 11.02 -34.74 0.95
N LYS A 163 9.73 -34.77 1.23
CA LYS A 163 8.83 -33.61 1.09
C LYS A 163 8.49 -33.05 2.48
N PRO A 164 9.26 -32.08 2.99
CA PRO A 164 9.04 -31.55 4.34
C PRO A 164 7.62 -31.02 4.48
N ASP A 165 7.02 -31.30 5.63
CA ASP A 165 5.70 -30.78 5.98
C ASP A 165 5.77 -29.32 6.47
N TRP A 166 4.62 -28.81 6.92
CA TRP A 166 4.54 -27.43 7.37
C TRP A 166 5.25 -27.22 8.72
N GLU A 167 5.16 -28.16 9.62
CA GLU A 167 5.73 -28.07 10.98
C GLU A 167 7.26 -28.10 10.92
N GLN A 168 7.83 -28.97 10.11
CA GLN A 168 9.29 -29.05 9.90
C GLN A 168 9.86 -27.76 9.30
N LEU A 169 9.11 -27.04 8.47
CA LEU A 169 9.53 -25.79 7.84
C LEU A 169 9.25 -24.55 8.68
N ARG A 170 8.38 -24.64 9.66
CA ARG A 170 7.97 -23.50 10.52
C ARG A 170 9.16 -22.79 11.18
N PRO A 171 10.15 -23.47 11.78
CA PRO A 171 11.33 -22.82 12.36
C PRO A 171 12.12 -22.03 11.33
N ILE A 172 12.24 -22.55 10.10
CA ILE A 172 12.93 -21.87 9.00
C ILE A 172 12.18 -20.59 8.62
N PHE A 173 10.84 -20.67 8.50
CA PHE A 173 10.04 -19.48 8.17
C PHE A 173 10.06 -18.43 9.27
N ASP A 174 10.00 -18.84 10.53
CA ASP A 174 10.03 -17.89 11.66
C ASP A 174 11.41 -17.22 11.81
N ARG A 175 12.49 -17.91 11.47
CA ARG A 175 13.86 -17.36 11.46
C ARG A 175 14.04 -16.29 10.36
N TRP A 176 13.52 -16.54 9.15
CA TRP A 176 13.87 -15.75 7.97
C TRP A 176 12.77 -14.82 7.48
N LEU A 177 11.51 -15.06 7.81
CA LEU A 177 10.39 -14.22 7.42
C LEU A 177 9.83 -13.48 8.64
N PRO A 178 10.21 -12.22 8.85
CA PRO A 178 9.77 -11.45 10.02
C PRO A 178 8.24 -11.34 10.06
N ARG A 179 7.69 -11.30 11.28
CA ARG A 179 6.26 -11.04 11.49
C ARG A 179 5.97 -9.56 11.25
N PRO A 180 4.86 -9.23 10.60
CA PRO A 180 4.49 -7.85 10.37
C PRO A 180 4.15 -7.15 11.69
N ARG A 181 4.61 -5.91 11.81
CA ARG A 181 4.25 -4.98 12.90
C ARG A 181 4.07 -3.59 12.31
N THR A 182 3.30 -2.74 12.96
CA THR A 182 3.17 -1.34 12.55
C THR A 182 4.51 -0.62 12.81
N LEU A 183 5.07 -0.01 11.78
CA LEU A 183 6.34 0.72 11.86
C LEU A 183 6.15 2.24 11.76
N HIS A 184 4.97 2.69 11.32
CA HIS A 184 4.66 4.10 11.15
C HIS A 184 3.58 4.53 12.13
N PRO A 185 3.68 5.73 12.72
CA PRO A 185 2.64 6.26 13.59
C PRO A 185 1.35 6.53 12.80
N TYR A 186 0.26 6.69 13.52
CA TYR A 186 -0.97 7.19 12.93
C TYR A 186 -0.78 8.60 12.36
N PRO A 187 -1.50 8.97 11.29
CA PRO A 187 -1.33 10.28 10.63
C PRO A 187 -1.58 11.47 11.55
N ASP A 188 -2.58 11.39 12.43
CA ASP A 188 -2.91 12.36 13.46
C ASP A 188 -1.72 12.60 14.40
N VAL A 189 -1.17 11.55 15.00
CA VAL A 189 0.01 11.64 15.88
C VAL A 189 1.20 12.30 15.16
N ARG A 190 1.40 11.98 13.88
CA ARG A 190 2.47 12.56 13.06
C ARG A 190 2.22 14.04 12.73
N PHE A 191 0.96 14.42 12.57
CA PHE A 191 0.55 15.79 12.29
C PHE A 191 0.74 16.68 13.52
N ASP A 192 0.28 16.23 14.69
CA ASP A 192 0.43 16.92 15.96
C ASP A 192 1.88 17.19 16.33
N ALA A 193 2.77 16.20 16.14
CA ALA A 193 4.20 16.37 16.38
C ALA A 193 4.84 17.44 15.46
N ARG A 194 4.32 17.64 14.25
CA ARG A 194 4.80 18.69 13.34
C ARG A 194 4.27 20.09 13.71
N ILE A 195 3.03 20.19 14.19
CA ILE A 195 2.43 21.47 14.58
C ILE A 195 3.07 21.97 15.89
N GLN A 196 3.23 21.10 16.88
CA GLN A 196 3.87 21.48 18.15
C GLN A 196 5.31 21.95 17.96
N GLY A 197 6.04 21.42 16.98
CA GLY A 197 7.37 21.91 16.63
C GLY A 197 7.41 23.29 15.95
N ARG A 198 6.30 23.75 15.36
CA ARG A 198 6.18 25.09 14.73
C ARG A 198 5.63 26.17 15.64
N SER A 199 5.07 25.82 16.79
CA SER A 199 4.48 26.76 17.74
C SER A 199 5.50 27.51 18.62
N ARG A 200 6.81 27.39 18.35
CA ARG A 200 7.88 28.10 19.05
C ARG A 200 8.50 29.23 18.22
N MET A 201 7.75 29.91 17.38
CA MET A 201 8.14 31.24 16.94
C MET A 201 7.21 32.26 17.61
N ARG A 202 7.71 32.81 18.71
CA ARG A 202 7.34 34.13 19.20
C ARG A 202 8.13 35.17 18.44
#